data_0aa54faf52353533d6bac7a1b96009de
#
_entry.id   0aa54faf52353533d6bac7a1b96009de
#
_cell.length_a   1.000
_cell.length_b   1.000
_cell.length_c   1.000
_cell.angle_alpha   90.00
_cell.angle_beta   90.00
_cell.angle_gamma   90.00
#
_symmetry.space_group_name_H-M   'P 1'
#
loop_
_entity.id
_entity.type
_entity.pdbx_description
1 polymer ?
#
loop_
_entity_poly.entity_id
_entity_poly.type
_entity_poly.pdbx_seq_one_letter_code
_entity_poly.pdbx_strand_id
1 'polypeptide(L)'
;MTEEIKKLIIYTRKMKKREPLYRDYPEEFREEIRGYLESNHISRLYAHQVEMFEKVRAGENVVITTSTASGKTLAFLLPVLQEILEDPLTRAIFIYPTKALASDQYRAMQSILKFFGEGRVSAGVYDGDTKPAERTRIRKSANIILTNPEMLNSAFLPNHSNYGFDAIFANLRYVVIDELHSYRGAFGAHLANI
;
A
#
# COMPACT_ATOMS: atom_id res chain seq x y z
N MET A 1 13.25 23.16 25.45
CA MET A 1 14.46 22.33 25.46
C MET A 1 15.29 22.79 26.65
N THR A 2 15.42 21.94 27.66
CA THR A 2 16.10 22.28 28.91
C THR A 2 17.61 22.51 28.70
N GLU A 3 18.25 23.29 29.56
CA GLU A 3 19.70 23.59 29.43
C GLU A 3 20.58 22.34 29.47
N GLU A 4 20.16 21.29 30.18
CA GLU A 4 20.86 19.98 30.22
C GLU A 4 20.89 19.30 28.86
N ILE A 5 19.82 19.37 28.10
CA ILE A 5 19.76 18.79 26.73
C ILE A 5 20.67 19.55 25.76
N LYS A 6 20.80 20.88 25.94
CA LYS A 6 21.72 21.67 25.10
C LYS A 6 23.19 21.27 25.27
N LYS A 7 23.59 20.82 26.45
CA LYS A 7 24.95 20.36 26.73
C LYS A 7 25.33 19.02 26.10
N LEU A 8 24.32 18.23 25.71
CA LEU A 8 24.51 16.93 25.06
C LEU A 8 24.56 17.04 23.53
N ILE A 9 24.22 18.19 22.94
CA ILE A 9 24.20 18.39 21.50
C ILE A 9 25.61 18.77 21.03
N ILE A 10 26.26 17.81 20.35
CA ILE A 10 27.62 17.99 19.81
C ILE A 10 27.58 18.71 18.46
N TYR A 11 26.48 18.51 17.70
CA TYR A 11 26.33 19.09 16.35
C TYR A 11 24.87 19.33 15.99
N THR A 12 24.57 20.49 15.40
CA THR A 12 23.23 20.83 14.89
C THR A 12 23.36 21.33 13.46
N ARG A 13 22.65 20.70 12.52
CA ARG A 13 22.56 21.15 11.15
C ARG A 13 21.14 21.61 10.87
N LYS A 14 20.95 22.88 10.54
CA LYS A 14 19.68 23.37 10.02
C LYS A 14 19.55 22.95 8.56
N MET A 15 18.58 22.10 8.29
CA MET A 15 18.22 21.78 6.90
C MET A 15 17.22 22.82 6.37
N LYS A 16 17.41 23.24 5.12
CA LYS A 16 16.41 24.10 4.45
C LYS A 16 15.10 23.33 4.35
N LYS A 17 14.01 23.97 4.80
CA LYS A 17 12.66 23.45 4.60
C LYS A 17 12.42 23.37 3.08
N ARG A 18 12.15 22.18 2.56
CA ARG A 18 11.66 22.02 1.18
C ARG A 18 10.17 22.28 1.21
N GLU A 19 9.70 23.20 0.39
CA GLU A 19 8.27 23.39 0.20
C GLU A 19 7.72 22.21 -0.59
N PRO A 20 6.58 21.66 -0.16
CA PRO A 20 5.95 20.57 -0.88
C PRO A 20 5.39 21.10 -2.22
N LEU A 21 5.60 20.35 -3.28
CA LEU A 21 4.97 20.62 -4.56
C LEU A 21 3.61 19.92 -4.57
N TYR A 22 2.56 20.69 -4.88
CA TYR A 22 1.19 20.19 -5.00
C TYR A 22 0.72 20.25 -6.44
N ARG A 23 -0.15 19.30 -6.80
CA ARG A 23 -0.90 19.27 -8.06
C ARG A 23 -2.38 19.08 -7.77
N ASP A 24 -3.21 19.50 -8.69
CA ASP A 24 -4.64 19.23 -8.64
C ASP A 24 -4.92 17.74 -8.90
N TYR A 25 -6.12 17.27 -8.62
CA TYR A 25 -6.50 15.89 -8.84
C TYR A 25 -6.45 15.54 -10.33
N PRO A 26 -6.01 14.32 -10.70
CA PRO A 26 -6.21 13.80 -12.04
C PRO A 26 -7.68 13.89 -12.47
N GLU A 27 -7.91 14.27 -13.72
CA GLU A 27 -9.29 14.40 -14.26
C GLU A 27 -10.04 13.07 -14.24
N GLU A 28 -9.33 11.97 -14.42
CA GLU A 28 -9.88 10.60 -14.44
C GLU A 28 -10.27 10.05 -13.07
N PHE A 29 -9.98 10.77 -11.95
CA PHE A 29 -10.41 10.29 -10.64
C PHE A 29 -11.91 10.12 -10.58
N ARG A 30 -12.34 8.92 -10.13
CA ARG A 30 -13.74 8.67 -9.80
C ARG A 30 -14.21 9.62 -8.71
N GLU A 31 -15.49 9.97 -8.76
CA GLU A 31 -16.08 10.89 -7.79
C GLU A 31 -15.95 10.38 -6.35
N GLU A 32 -15.99 9.06 -6.16
CA GLU A 32 -15.83 8.46 -4.83
C GLU A 32 -14.43 8.74 -4.25
N ILE A 33 -13.39 8.73 -5.07
CA ILE A 33 -12.02 9.06 -4.62
C ILE A 33 -11.93 10.55 -4.31
N ARG A 34 -12.49 11.42 -5.17
CA ARG A 34 -12.55 12.86 -4.91
C ARG A 34 -13.29 13.16 -3.61
N GLY A 35 -14.46 12.57 -3.41
CA GLY A 35 -15.22 12.71 -2.19
C GLY A 35 -14.49 12.26 -0.93
N TYR A 36 -13.72 11.16 -1.01
CA TYR A 36 -12.85 10.74 0.09
C TYR A 36 -11.78 11.80 0.42
N LEU A 37 -11.07 12.29 -0.59
CA LEU A 37 -10.01 13.28 -0.40
C LEU A 37 -10.58 14.60 0.18
N GLU A 38 -11.68 15.07 -0.34
CA GLU A 38 -12.37 16.28 0.12
C GLU A 38 -12.88 16.15 1.57
N SER A 39 -13.46 15.00 1.92
CA SER A 39 -13.93 14.74 3.29
C SER A 39 -12.79 14.71 4.31
N ASN A 40 -11.58 14.43 3.86
CA ASN A 40 -10.36 14.46 4.67
C ASN A 40 -9.58 15.79 4.54
N HIS A 41 -10.20 16.83 3.97
CA HIS A 41 -9.59 18.16 3.76
C HIS A 41 -8.30 18.14 2.93
N ILE A 42 -8.16 17.16 2.03
CA ILE A 42 -7.07 17.05 1.09
C ILE A 42 -7.53 17.71 -0.21
N SER A 43 -7.36 19.00 -0.36
CA SER A 43 -7.79 19.75 -1.55
C SER A 43 -6.84 19.61 -2.75
N ARG A 44 -5.61 19.20 -2.50
CA ARG A 44 -4.57 18.99 -3.53
C ARG A 44 -3.67 17.82 -3.10
N LEU A 45 -3.14 17.10 -4.06
CA LEU A 45 -2.20 16.03 -3.83
C LEU A 45 -0.74 16.51 -3.93
N TYR A 46 0.16 15.82 -3.25
CA TYR A 46 1.59 16.02 -3.54
C TYR A 46 1.89 15.63 -4.98
N ALA A 47 2.79 16.35 -5.64
CA ALA A 47 3.15 16.10 -7.04
C ALA A 47 3.54 14.64 -7.31
N HIS A 48 4.29 14.01 -6.39
CA HIS A 48 4.69 12.60 -6.52
C HIS A 48 3.51 11.61 -6.42
N GLN A 49 2.41 11.97 -5.72
CA GLN A 49 1.21 11.15 -5.65
C GLN A 49 0.47 11.16 -6.98
N VAL A 50 0.36 12.32 -7.60
CA VAL A 50 -0.25 12.46 -8.93
C VAL A 50 0.62 11.78 -9.99
N GLU A 51 1.93 12.01 -9.97
CA GLU A 51 2.86 11.38 -10.91
C GLU A 51 2.82 9.85 -10.82
N MET A 52 2.77 9.30 -9.60
CA MET A 52 2.64 7.85 -9.42
C MET A 52 1.33 7.34 -10.00
N PHE A 53 0.23 8.02 -9.71
CA PHE A 53 -1.08 7.64 -10.24
C PHE A 53 -1.06 7.62 -11.78
N GLU A 54 -0.60 8.70 -12.42
CA GLU A 54 -0.52 8.84 -13.87
C GLU A 54 0.33 7.71 -14.50
N LYS A 55 1.52 7.44 -13.95
CA LYS A 55 2.43 6.40 -14.45
C LYS A 55 1.87 4.99 -14.29
N VAL A 56 1.30 4.69 -13.11
CA VAL A 56 0.68 3.38 -12.86
C VAL A 56 -0.50 3.15 -13.80
N ARG A 57 -1.33 4.16 -14.05
CA ARG A 57 -2.43 4.09 -15.02
C ARG A 57 -1.94 3.93 -16.46
N ALA A 58 -0.78 4.45 -16.78
CA ALA A 58 -0.10 4.21 -18.06
C ALA A 58 0.54 2.80 -18.18
N GLY A 59 0.43 1.96 -17.16
CA GLY A 59 0.99 0.60 -17.14
C GLY A 59 2.47 0.53 -16.79
N GLU A 60 3.05 1.60 -16.23
CA GLU A 60 4.45 1.63 -15.83
C GLU A 60 4.67 1.03 -14.44
N ASN A 61 5.81 0.36 -14.24
CA ASN A 61 6.30 0.02 -12.91
C ASN A 61 6.96 1.24 -12.27
N VAL A 62 6.58 1.57 -11.03
CA VAL A 62 6.99 2.82 -10.36
C VAL A 62 7.67 2.53 -9.02
N VAL A 63 8.76 3.23 -8.76
CA VAL A 63 9.43 3.25 -7.45
C VAL A 63 9.34 4.66 -6.87
N ILE A 64 8.80 4.78 -5.66
CA ILE A 64 8.75 6.03 -4.90
C ILE A 64 9.87 6.07 -3.86
N THR A 65 10.71 7.10 -3.95
CA THR A 65 11.75 7.40 -2.95
C THR A 65 11.51 8.77 -2.35
N THR A 66 10.78 8.82 -1.25
CA THR A 66 10.47 10.06 -0.53
C THR A 66 10.75 9.90 0.96
N SER A 67 10.86 11.00 1.69
CA SER A 67 11.04 10.99 3.15
C SER A 67 9.85 10.31 3.85
N THR A 68 10.05 9.91 5.10
CA THR A 68 8.96 9.45 5.98
C THR A 68 7.87 10.50 6.10
N ALA A 69 6.63 10.08 6.29
CA ALA A 69 5.45 10.95 6.39
C ALA A 69 5.16 11.82 5.15
N SER A 70 5.58 11.39 3.97
CA SER A 70 5.32 12.09 2.70
C SER A 70 4.03 11.65 1.99
N GLY A 71 3.18 10.84 2.62
CA GLY A 71 1.95 10.33 2.02
C GLY A 71 2.15 9.22 0.99
N LYS A 72 3.24 8.42 1.09
CA LYS A 72 3.50 7.26 0.21
C LYS A 72 2.33 6.28 0.15
N THR A 73 1.74 5.97 1.31
CA THR A 73 0.60 5.04 1.37
C THR A 73 -0.54 5.49 0.47
N LEU A 74 -0.90 6.76 0.52
CA LEU A 74 -1.92 7.31 -0.35
C LEU A 74 -1.48 7.26 -1.84
N ALA A 75 -0.20 7.51 -2.13
CA ALA A 75 0.32 7.51 -3.49
C ALA A 75 0.10 6.16 -4.20
N PHE A 76 0.42 5.03 -3.56
CA PHE A 76 0.21 3.71 -4.17
C PHE A 76 -1.22 3.19 -4.00
N LEU A 77 -1.96 3.68 -3.01
CA LEU A 77 -3.33 3.24 -2.78
C LEU A 77 -4.32 3.84 -3.78
N LEU A 78 -4.12 5.09 -4.20
CA LEU A 78 -5.03 5.79 -5.13
C LEU A 78 -5.24 5.04 -6.46
N PRO A 79 -4.19 4.62 -7.21
CA PRO A 79 -4.40 3.87 -8.45
C PRO A 79 -5.04 2.50 -8.21
N VAL A 80 -4.73 1.84 -7.10
CA VAL A 80 -5.34 0.55 -6.74
C VAL A 80 -6.83 0.71 -6.43
N LEU A 81 -7.21 1.75 -5.67
CA LEU A 81 -8.62 2.05 -5.39
C LEU A 81 -9.38 2.40 -6.66
N GLN A 82 -8.79 3.21 -7.53
CA GLN A 82 -9.39 3.58 -8.82
C GLN A 82 -9.74 2.33 -9.62
N GLU A 83 -8.79 1.42 -9.79
CA GLU A 83 -8.99 0.18 -10.55
C GLU A 83 -10.04 -0.73 -9.90
N ILE A 84 -10.02 -0.90 -8.57
CA ILE A 84 -11.03 -1.72 -7.88
C ILE A 84 -12.43 -1.13 -8.02
N LEU A 85 -12.56 0.19 -8.02
CA LEU A 85 -13.84 0.86 -8.21
C LEU A 85 -14.34 0.76 -9.66
N GLU A 86 -13.44 0.62 -10.63
CA GLU A 86 -13.74 0.37 -12.04
C GLU A 86 -14.06 -1.10 -12.32
N ASP A 87 -13.23 -2.01 -11.77
CA ASP A 87 -13.40 -3.46 -11.86
C ASP A 87 -13.33 -4.12 -10.48
N PRO A 88 -14.47 -4.49 -9.88
CA PRO A 88 -14.52 -5.13 -8.56
C PRO A 88 -13.81 -6.49 -8.46
N LEU A 89 -13.46 -7.12 -9.58
CA LEU A 89 -12.71 -8.36 -9.58
C LEU A 89 -11.22 -8.13 -9.35
N THR A 90 -10.72 -6.91 -9.54
CA THR A 90 -9.32 -6.54 -9.35
C THR A 90 -8.78 -7.00 -8.00
N ARG A 91 -7.59 -7.61 -8.04
CA ARG A 91 -6.82 -8.01 -6.87
C ARG A 91 -5.49 -7.27 -6.81
N ALA A 92 -5.09 -6.92 -5.60
CA ALA A 92 -3.80 -6.32 -5.29
C ALA A 92 -3.14 -7.05 -4.12
N ILE A 93 -1.84 -7.31 -4.23
CA ILE A 93 -1.03 -7.89 -3.14
C ILE A 93 -0.07 -6.82 -2.63
N PHE A 94 -0.16 -6.52 -1.33
CA PHE A 94 0.72 -5.59 -0.65
C PHE A 94 1.69 -6.37 0.23
N ILE A 95 2.97 -6.23 -0.04
CA ILE A 95 4.06 -7.00 0.60
C ILE A 95 4.78 -6.10 1.60
N TYR A 96 4.77 -6.52 2.85
CA TYR A 96 5.44 -5.85 3.96
C TYR A 96 6.52 -6.73 4.55
N PRO A 97 7.63 -6.17 5.06
CA PRO A 97 8.74 -6.98 5.60
C PRO A 97 8.36 -7.76 6.87
N THR A 98 7.37 -7.30 7.61
CA THR A 98 6.93 -7.95 8.86
C THR A 98 5.42 -8.02 8.97
N LYS A 99 4.92 -9.03 9.73
CA LYS A 99 3.49 -9.18 10.07
C LYS A 99 2.95 -7.96 10.83
N ALA A 100 3.75 -7.41 11.75
CA ALA A 100 3.37 -6.25 12.55
C ALA A 100 3.07 -5.04 11.65
N LEU A 101 3.97 -4.75 10.70
CA LEU A 101 3.80 -3.65 9.77
C LEU A 101 2.59 -3.87 8.86
N ALA A 102 2.39 -5.08 8.34
CA ALA A 102 1.19 -5.41 7.55
C ALA A 102 -0.11 -5.15 8.35
N SER A 103 -0.14 -5.55 9.61
CA SER A 103 -1.30 -5.34 10.50
C SER A 103 -1.54 -3.85 10.79
N ASP A 104 -0.50 -3.07 11.02
CA ASP A 104 -0.61 -1.63 11.28
C ASP A 104 -1.09 -0.88 10.02
N GLN A 105 -0.55 -1.22 8.86
CA GLN A 105 -1.00 -0.66 7.58
C GLN A 105 -2.44 -1.05 7.25
N TYR A 106 -2.84 -2.27 7.57
CA TYR A 106 -4.24 -2.70 7.43
C TYR A 106 -5.17 -1.88 8.29
N ARG A 107 -4.83 -1.63 9.56
CA ARG A 107 -5.63 -0.77 10.46
C ARG A 107 -5.75 0.66 9.91
N ALA A 108 -4.65 1.24 9.44
CA ALA A 108 -4.65 2.56 8.83
C ALA A 108 -5.54 2.60 7.57
N MET A 109 -5.44 1.57 6.73
CA MET A 109 -6.22 1.46 5.50
C MET A 109 -7.72 1.29 5.76
N GLN A 110 -8.13 0.60 6.83
CA GLN A 110 -9.54 0.37 7.14
C GLN A 110 -10.35 1.67 7.26
N SER A 111 -9.75 2.75 7.77
CA SER A 111 -10.43 4.06 7.85
C SER A 111 -10.75 4.61 6.46
N ILE A 112 -9.86 4.38 5.51
CA ILE A 112 -10.03 4.75 4.10
C ILE A 112 -11.11 3.88 3.45
N LEU A 113 -11.01 2.57 3.61
CA LEU A 113 -11.93 1.61 2.96
C LEU A 113 -13.37 1.76 3.42
N LYS A 114 -13.59 2.09 4.69
CA LYS A 114 -14.93 2.35 5.25
C LYS A 114 -15.67 3.49 4.54
N PHE A 115 -14.94 4.47 4.02
CA PHE A 115 -15.55 5.57 3.26
C PHE A 115 -16.29 5.08 2.02
N PHE A 116 -15.75 4.07 1.35
CA PHE A 116 -16.35 3.54 0.11
C PHE A 116 -17.57 2.65 0.32
N GLY A 117 -17.94 2.37 1.57
CA GLY A 117 -19.06 1.50 1.91
C GLY A 117 -18.68 0.02 2.06
N GLU A 118 -19.47 -0.70 2.87
CA GLU A 118 -19.22 -2.11 3.15
C GLU A 118 -19.27 -2.96 1.88
N GLY A 119 -18.24 -3.78 1.70
CA GLY A 119 -18.16 -4.75 0.60
C GLY A 119 -17.77 -4.20 -0.77
N ARG A 120 -17.65 -2.88 -0.92
CA ARG A 120 -17.29 -2.27 -2.20
C ARG A 120 -15.79 -2.32 -2.49
N VAL A 121 -14.98 -2.11 -1.46
CA VAL A 121 -13.54 -2.36 -1.46
C VAL A 121 -13.19 -3.12 -0.19
N SER A 122 -12.63 -4.30 -0.33
CA SER A 122 -12.31 -5.16 0.80
C SER A 122 -10.82 -5.44 0.90
N ALA A 123 -10.31 -5.52 2.15
CA ALA A 123 -8.93 -5.89 2.40
C ALA A 123 -8.82 -6.92 3.52
N GLY A 124 -7.68 -7.60 3.59
CA GLY A 124 -7.39 -8.54 4.67
C GLY A 124 -5.91 -8.83 4.80
N VAL A 125 -5.48 -9.11 6.03
CA VAL A 125 -4.11 -9.57 6.31
C VAL A 125 -4.07 -11.09 6.19
N TYR A 126 -3.17 -11.57 5.34
CA TYR A 126 -2.94 -13.00 5.15
C TYR A 126 -1.53 -13.35 5.59
N ASP A 127 -1.40 -13.91 6.78
CA ASP A 127 -0.13 -14.30 7.39
C ASP A 127 -0.22 -15.62 8.15
N GLY A 128 0.85 -15.99 8.87
CA GLY A 128 0.90 -17.24 9.64
C GLY A 128 -0.14 -17.30 10.75
N ASP A 129 -0.57 -16.15 11.29
CA ASP A 129 -1.49 -16.08 12.43
C ASP A 129 -2.96 -15.94 11.99
N THR A 130 -3.20 -15.74 10.70
CA THR A 130 -4.55 -15.63 10.13
C THR A 130 -5.31 -16.96 10.24
N LYS A 131 -6.48 -16.93 10.89
CA LYS A 131 -7.32 -18.10 11.12
C LYS A 131 -7.82 -18.74 9.81
N PRO A 132 -8.03 -20.06 9.75
CA PRO A 132 -8.45 -20.75 8.53
C PRO A 132 -9.72 -20.19 7.86
N ALA A 133 -10.74 -19.86 8.65
CA ALA A 133 -11.97 -19.25 8.13
C ALA A 133 -11.71 -17.88 7.48
N GLU A 134 -10.89 -17.06 8.12
CA GLU A 134 -10.50 -15.74 7.61
C GLU A 134 -9.63 -15.87 6.35
N ARG A 135 -8.70 -16.81 6.31
CA ARG A 135 -7.92 -17.10 5.09
C ARG A 135 -8.83 -17.45 3.91
N THR A 136 -9.87 -18.25 4.16
CA THR A 136 -10.85 -18.60 3.12
C THR A 136 -11.64 -17.39 2.65
N ARG A 137 -12.07 -16.52 3.58
CA ARG A 137 -12.76 -15.26 3.25
C ARG A 137 -11.87 -14.34 2.40
N ILE A 138 -10.62 -14.15 2.81
CA ILE A 138 -9.67 -13.28 2.10
C ILE A 138 -9.46 -13.79 0.68
N ARG A 139 -9.18 -15.07 0.49
CA ARG A 139 -8.99 -15.63 -0.85
C ARG A 139 -10.21 -15.43 -1.77
N LYS A 140 -11.42 -15.53 -1.21
CA LYS A 140 -12.65 -15.41 -2.00
C LYS A 140 -13.00 -13.97 -2.35
N SER A 141 -12.82 -13.03 -1.42
CA SER A 141 -13.46 -11.71 -1.53
C SER A 141 -12.54 -10.50 -1.36
N ALA A 142 -11.33 -10.64 -0.80
CA ALA A 142 -10.50 -9.47 -0.57
C ALA A 142 -9.89 -8.93 -1.87
N ASN A 143 -10.15 -7.66 -2.16
CA ASN A 143 -9.51 -6.95 -3.26
C ASN A 143 -8.03 -6.66 -2.96
N ILE A 144 -7.71 -6.27 -1.71
CA ILE A 144 -6.36 -5.95 -1.27
C ILE A 144 -5.93 -6.97 -0.22
N ILE A 145 -4.84 -7.68 -0.49
CA ILE A 145 -4.29 -8.69 0.42
C ILE A 145 -2.94 -8.18 0.92
N LEU A 146 -2.85 -7.92 2.23
CA LEU A 146 -1.61 -7.53 2.88
C LEU A 146 -0.91 -8.79 3.39
N THR A 147 0.33 -8.98 3.03
CA THR A 147 1.09 -10.20 3.34
C THR A 147 2.59 -9.91 3.47
N ASN A 148 3.39 -10.96 3.60
CA ASN A 148 4.85 -10.88 3.67
C ASN A 148 5.49 -11.89 2.69
N PRO A 149 6.80 -11.77 2.39
CA PRO A 149 7.48 -12.67 1.45
C PRO A 149 7.41 -14.15 1.83
N GLU A 150 7.47 -14.46 3.12
CA GLU A 150 7.37 -15.83 3.61
C GLU A 150 6.06 -16.48 3.21
N MET A 151 4.94 -15.75 3.37
CA MET A 151 3.61 -16.26 2.99
C MET A 151 3.45 -16.40 1.48
N LEU A 152 4.01 -15.48 0.70
CA LEU A 152 4.04 -15.65 -0.76
C LEU A 152 4.72 -16.96 -1.15
N ASN A 153 5.89 -17.20 -0.61
CA ASN A 153 6.68 -18.41 -0.91
C ASN A 153 6.06 -19.69 -0.36
N SER A 154 5.47 -19.67 0.83
CA SER A 154 4.98 -20.88 1.51
C SER A 154 3.51 -21.21 1.24
N ALA A 155 2.68 -20.22 0.89
CA ALA A 155 1.25 -20.43 0.71
C ALA A 155 0.74 -20.01 -0.68
N PHE A 156 1.09 -18.83 -1.18
CA PHE A 156 0.51 -18.31 -2.42
C PHE A 156 1.06 -19.03 -3.65
N LEU A 157 2.38 -19.02 -3.84
CA LEU A 157 3.02 -19.57 -5.04
C LEU A 157 2.85 -21.09 -5.15
N PRO A 158 3.05 -21.91 -4.09
CA PRO A 158 2.83 -23.34 -4.18
C PRO A 158 1.38 -23.73 -4.51
N ASN A 159 0.43 -22.88 -4.17
CA ASN A 159 -1.00 -23.13 -4.35
C ASN A 159 -1.65 -22.22 -5.42
N HIS A 160 -0.87 -21.60 -6.28
CA HIS A 160 -1.32 -20.57 -7.23
C HIS A 160 -2.48 -21.02 -8.14
N SER A 161 -2.63 -22.33 -8.38
CA SER A 161 -3.70 -22.91 -9.21
C SER A 161 -4.81 -23.58 -8.41
N ASN A 162 -4.79 -23.51 -7.06
CA ASN A 162 -5.70 -24.22 -6.19
C ASN A 162 -6.18 -23.39 -5.00
N TYR A 163 -7.14 -23.91 -4.27
CA TYR A 163 -7.63 -23.38 -2.98
C TYR A 163 -8.09 -21.92 -2.99
N GLY A 164 -8.47 -21.40 -4.16
CA GLY A 164 -8.92 -20.00 -4.34
C GLY A 164 -7.77 -19.00 -4.56
N PHE A 165 -6.52 -19.44 -4.64
CA PHE A 165 -5.41 -18.59 -5.06
C PHE A 165 -5.43 -18.36 -6.57
N ASP A 166 -5.92 -19.29 -7.35
CA ASP A 166 -6.18 -19.16 -8.78
C ASP A 166 -7.00 -17.92 -9.11
N ALA A 167 -8.06 -17.64 -8.36
CA ALA A 167 -8.87 -16.45 -8.54
C ALA A 167 -8.12 -15.16 -8.19
N ILE A 168 -7.21 -15.20 -7.20
CA ILE A 168 -6.35 -14.07 -6.86
C ILE A 168 -5.42 -13.76 -8.03
N PHE A 169 -4.67 -14.76 -8.51
CA PHE A 169 -3.68 -14.57 -9.56
C PHE A 169 -4.30 -14.23 -10.91
N ALA A 170 -5.46 -14.80 -11.24
CA ALA A 170 -6.18 -14.49 -12.48
C ALA A 170 -6.62 -13.00 -12.55
N ASN A 171 -6.87 -12.37 -11.40
CA ASN A 171 -7.32 -10.99 -11.31
C ASN A 171 -6.28 -10.04 -10.72
N LEU A 172 -5.05 -10.50 -10.51
CA LEU A 172 -3.96 -9.71 -9.95
C LEU A 172 -3.54 -8.61 -10.94
N ARG A 173 -3.70 -7.36 -10.52
CA ARG A 173 -3.29 -6.17 -11.28
C ARG A 173 -2.10 -5.47 -10.66
N TYR A 174 -2.01 -5.48 -9.32
CA TYR A 174 -1.01 -4.72 -8.59
C TYR A 174 -0.26 -5.57 -7.59
N VAL A 175 1.05 -5.43 -7.58
CA VAL A 175 1.94 -5.87 -6.49
C VAL A 175 2.62 -4.64 -5.94
N VAL A 176 2.39 -4.35 -4.67
CA VAL A 176 3.00 -3.22 -3.96
C VAL A 176 4.00 -3.76 -2.95
N ILE A 177 5.24 -3.32 -3.03
CA ILE A 177 6.30 -3.71 -2.09
C ILE A 177 6.66 -2.47 -1.28
N ASP A 178 6.28 -2.45 -0.01
CA ASP A 178 6.61 -1.35 0.89
C ASP A 178 7.92 -1.62 1.64
N GLU A 179 8.54 -0.54 2.15
CA GLU A 179 9.82 -0.58 2.87
C GLU A 179 10.92 -1.34 2.09
N LEU A 180 11.01 -1.09 0.80
CA LEU A 180 11.93 -1.79 -0.13
C LEU A 180 13.38 -1.81 0.40
N HIS A 181 13.78 -0.81 1.16
CA HIS A 181 15.10 -0.74 1.79
C HIS A 181 15.37 -1.83 2.84
N SER A 182 14.33 -2.46 3.39
CA SER A 182 14.44 -3.58 4.34
C SER A 182 14.86 -4.89 3.67
N TYR A 183 14.64 -5.02 2.37
CA TYR A 183 14.96 -6.21 1.60
C TYR A 183 16.40 -6.18 1.10
N ARG A 184 17.35 -6.57 2.00
CA ARG A 184 18.79 -6.59 1.73
C ARG A 184 19.40 -7.97 2.05
N GLY A 185 20.55 -8.26 1.44
CA GLY A 185 21.27 -9.52 1.66
C GLY A 185 20.39 -10.74 1.35
N ALA A 186 20.46 -11.78 2.17
CA ALA A 186 19.70 -13.03 1.98
C ALA A 186 18.19 -12.81 1.92
N PHE A 187 17.65 -11.87 2.71
CA PHE A 187 16.22 -11.54 2.71
C PHE A 187 15.78 -10.88 1.40
N GLY A 188 16.62 -9.98 0.85
CA GLY A 188 16.38 -9.37 -0.46
C GLY A 188 16.50 -10.39 -1.61
N ALA A 189 17.48 -11.29 -1.55
CA ALA A 189 17.63 -12.37 -2.52
C ALA A 189 16.43 -13.33 -2.49
N HIS A 190 15.87 -13.60 -1.30
CA HIS A 190 14.64 -14.40 -1.17
C HIS A 190 13.45 -13.74 -1.86
N LEU A 191 13.22 -12.44 -1.62
CA LEU A 191 12.14 -11.71 -2.29
C LEU A 191 12.32 -11.67 -3.81
N ALA A 192 13.55 -11.50 -4.30
CA ALA A 192 13.84 -11.44 -5.72
C ALA A 192 13.59 -12.77 -6.47
N ASN A 193 13.51 -13.88 -5.73
CA ASN A 193 13.19 -15.21 -6.26
C ASN A 193 11.71 -15.59 -6.16
N ILE A 194 10.90 -14.73 -5.57
CA ILE A 194 9.44 -14.82 -5.47
C ILE A 194 8.79 -14.11 -6.64
#